data_91be0453f60c01b2b3fb41d771839295
#
_entry.id   91be0453f60c01b2b3fb41d771839295
#
_cell.length_a   1.000
_cell.length_b   1.000
_cell.length_c   1.000
_cell.angle_alpha   90.00
_cell.angle_beta   90.00
_cell.angle_gamma   90.00
#
_symmetry.space_group_name_H-M   'P 1'
#
loop_
_entity.id
_entity.type
_entity.pdbx_description
1 polymer ?
#
loop_
_entity_poly.entity_id
_entity_poly.type
_entity_poly.pdbx_seq_one_letter_code
_entity_poly.pdbx_strand_id
1 'polypeptide(L)'
;MGGRVEAVESDPAACAAARRTSHARPNVLIHQDKADHWLAARSIRRCDLVVLDPPESGAGPKVLERIVRLSPRRIAYVSCGPASLGRDVRLLSKLGWTLTSLRAFDMFPTTHHVECLATFDPHHD
;
A
#
# COMPACT_ATOMS: atom_id res chain seq x y z
N MET A 1 16.12 11.31 10.43
CA MET A 1 15.65 12.28 9.42
C MET A 1 14.56 11.65 8.60
N GLY A 2 13.37 12.19 8.66
CA GLY A 2 12.22 11.66 7.95
C GLY A 2 12.08 12.27 6.57
N GLY A 3 11.78 11.45 5.58
CA GLY A 3 11.35 11.92 4.28
C GLY A 3 9.91 12.42 4.32
N ARG A 4 9.44 12.92 3.18
CA ARG A 4 8.05 13.32 3.01
C ARG A 4 7.16 12.09 2.92
N VAL A 5 6.06 12.08 3.65
CA VAL A 5 5.07 11.01 3.63
C VAL A 5 3.74 11.56 3.14
N GLU A 6 3.18 10.93 2.12
CA GLU A 6 1.82 11.20 1.65
C GLU A 6 0.96 9.99 2.00
N ALA A 7 0.01 10.17 2.91
CA ALA A 7 -0.89 9.10 3.35
C ALA A 7 -2.29 9.36 2.79
N VAL A 8 -2.86 8.35 2.16
CA VAL A 8 -4.17 8.46 1.51
C VAL A 8 -5.15 7.50 2.17
N GLU A 9 -6.25 8.02 2.67
CA GLU A 9 -7.27 7.26 3.38
C GLU A 9 -8.64 7.82 3.02
N SER A 10 -9.60 6.95 2.75
CA SER A 10 -10.94 7.37 2.36
C SER A 10 -11.88 7.61 3.55
N ASP A 11 -11.63 6.96 4.69
CA ASP A 11 -12.50 7.09 5.84
C ASP A 11 -12.25 8.40 6.60
N PRO A 12 -13.29 9.27 6.77
CA PRO A 12 -13.10 10.55 7.45
C PRO A 12 -12.64 10.43 8.90
N ALA A 13 -13.13 9.43 9.63
CA ALA A 13 -12.74 9.24 11.03
C ALA A 13 -11.28 8.80 11.13
N ALA A 14 -10.84 7.91 10.25
CA ALA A 14 -9.45 7.48 10.20
C ALA A 14 -8.52 8.64 9.82
N CYS A 15 -8.93 9.49 8.89
CA CYS A 15 -8.17 10.68 8.52
C CYS A 15 -8.04 11.65 9.69
N ALA A 16 -9.12 11.90 10.43
CA ALA A 16 -9.10 12.77 11.59
C ALA A 16 -8.16 12.23 12.67
N ALA A 17 -8.21 10.92 12.92
CA ALA A 17 -7.31 10.26 13.88
C ALA A 17 -5.84 10.37 13.44
N ALA A 18 -5.57 10.14 12.15
CA ALA A 18 -4.23 10.24 11.60
C ALA A 18 -3.67 11.66 11.72
N ARG A 19 -4.50 12.67 11.45
CA ARG A 19 -4.09 14.08 11.60
C ARG A 19 -3.76 14.43 13.03
N ARG A 20 -4.54 13.93 14.00
CA ARG A 20 -4.24 14.14 15.43
C ARG A 20 -2.91 13.51 15.82
N THR A 21 -2.64 12.31 15.34
CA THR A 21 -1.41 11.59 15.64
C THR A 21 -0.18 12.24 15.00
N SER A 22 -0.34 12.80 13.80
CA SER A 22 0.78 13.32 13.01
C SER A 22 0.94 14.84 13.06
N HIS A 23 0.11 15.56 13.87
CA HIS A 23 0.11 17.02 13.82
C HIS A 23 1.48 17.64 14.16
N ALA A 24 2.30 16.96 14.95
CA ALA A 24 3.65 17.42 15.30
C ALA A 24 4.70 17.03 14.23
N ARG A 25 4.28 16.39 13.14
CA ARG A 25 5.16 15.91 12.07
C ARG A 25 4.81 16.58 10.75
N PRO A 26 5.41 17.74 10.44
CA PRO A 26 5.05 18.49 9.23
C PRO A 26 5.38 17.77 7.92
N ASN A 27 6.24 16.75 7.97
CA ASN A 27 6.59 15.95 6.81
C ASN A 27 5.52 14.90 6.44
N VAL A 28 4.48 14.74 7.27
CA VAL A 28 3.39 13.78 7.02
C VAL A 28 2.15 14.54 6.58
N LEU A 29 1.68 14.26 5.36
CA LEU A 29 0.48 14.86 4.78
C LEU A 29 -0.59 13.78 4.67
N ILE A 30 -1.79 14.07 5.21
CA ILE A 30 -2.92 13.15 5.17
C ILE A 30 -3.91 13.64 4.12
N HIS A 31 -4.29 12.76 3.19
CA HIS A 31 -5.26 13.05 2.15
C HIS A 31 -6.49 12.17 2.34
N GLN A 32 -7.66 12.78 2.42
CA GLN A 32 -8.92 12.05 2.49
C GLN A 32 -9.42 11.83 1.06
N ASP A 33 -9.17 10.65 0.52
CA ASP A 33 -9.53 10.30 -0.85
C ASP A 33 -9.46 8.79 -1.03
N LYS A 34 -10.03 8.30 -2.11
CA LYS A 34 -9.81 6.93 -2.55
C LYS A 34 -8.45 6.83 -3.22
N ALA A 35 -7.74 5.72 -3.00
CA ALA A 35 -6.39 5.55 -3.49
C ALA A 35 -6.29 5.69 -5.01
N ASP A 36 -7.20 5.05 -5.76
CA ASP A 36 -7.20 5.10 -7.22
C ASP A 36 -7.45 6.52 -7.74
N HIS A 37 -8.37 7.26 -7.11
CA HIS A 37 -8.68 8.62 -7.47
C HIS A 37 -7.50 9.55 -7.19
N TRP A 38 -6.91 9.44 -6.00
CA TRP A 38 -5.77 10.26 -5.61
C TRP A 38 -4.58 10.05 -6.54
N LEU A 39 -4.27 8.78 -6.83
CA LEU A 39 -3.16 8.43 -7.72
C LEU A 39 -3.38 8.96 -9.14
N ALA A 40 -4.63 8.93 -9.63
CA ALA A 40 -4.95 9.43 -10.96
C ALA A 40 -4.86 10.95 -11.06
N ALA A 41 -5.26 11.65 -9.99
CA ALA A 41 -5.33 13.11 -9.98
C ALA A 41 -3.99 13.78 -9.68
N ARG A 42 -3.03 13.06 -9.10
CA ARG A 42 -1.76 13.64 -8.68
C ARG A 42 -0.77 13.69 -9.82
N SER A 43 0.02 14.76 -9.78
CA SER A 43 1.16 14.92 -10.68
C SER A 43 2.46 14.40 -10.08
N ILE A 44 2.38 13.68 -8.95
CA ILE A 44 3.56 13.06 -8.36
C ILE A 44 4.16 12.06 -9.33
N ARG A 45 5.44 12.18 -9.60
CA ARG A 45 6.11 11.38 -10.62
C ARG A 45 6.89 10.22 -10.06
N ARG A 46 7.24 10.30 -8.77
CA ARG A 46 8.15 9.33 -8.18
C ARG A 46 7.94 9.25 -6.67
N CYS A 47 8.11 8.06 -6.13
CA CYS A 47 8.25 7.87 -4.69
C CYS A 47 9.23 6.74 -4.42
N ASP A 48 9.83 6.72 -3.24
CA ASP A 48 10.85 5.71 -2.91
C ASP A 48 10.24 4.43 -2.37
N LEU A 49 9.18 4.54 -1.58
CA LEU A 49 8.53 3.40 -0.94
C LEU A 49 7.02 3.59 -0.99
N VAL A 50 6.32 2.54 -1.36
CA VAL A 50 4.86 2.48 -1.27
C VAL A 50 4.48 1.44 -0.23
N VAL A 51 3.62 1.83 0.70
CA VAL A 51 3.02 0.91 1.66
C VAL A 51 1.52 0.85 1.37
N LEU A 52 1.02 -0.35 1.14
CA LEU A 52 -0.39 -0.61 0.85
C LEU A 52 -1.03 -1.37 1.99
N ASP A 53 -2.22 -0.95 2.38
CA ASP A 53 -3.09 -1.67 3.29
C ASP A 53 -4.48 -1.69 2.66
N PRO A 54 -4.67 -2.46 1.58
CA PRO A 54 -5.92 -2.45 0.84
C PRO A 54 -7.02 -3.19 1.59
N PRO A 55 -8.28 -3.02 1.15
CA PRO A 55 -9.38 -3.81 1.71
C PRO A 55 -9.20 -5.29 1.41
N GLU A 56 -10.04 -6.13 2.03
CA GLU A 56 -9.99 -7.59 1.86
C GLU A 56 -10.05 -8.00 0.39
N SER A 57 -10.71 -7.22 -0.45
CA SER A 57 -10.80 -7.46 -1.89
C SER A 57 -9.50 -7.20 -2.65
N GLY A 58 -8.49 -6.67 -1.99
CA GLY A 58 -7.19 -6.36 -2.60
C GLY A 58 -7.10 -4.96 -3.18
N ALA A 59 -5.94 -4.63 -3.72
CA ALA A 59 -5.69 -3.32 -4.33
C ALA A 59 -6.27 -3.23 -5.74
N GLY A 60 -6.15 -4.29 -6.53
CA GLY A 60 -6.68 -4.36 -7.88
C GLY A 60 -5.79 -3.71 -8.94
N PRO A 61 -6.11 -3.95 -10.22
CA PRO A 61 -5.23 -3.53 -11.32
C PRO A 61 -5.05 -2.03 -11.44
N LYS A 62 -6.09 -1.23 -11.26
CA LYS A 62 -5.98 0.22 -11.41
C LYS A 62 -4.99 0.84 -10.42
N VAL A 63 -5.09 0.44 -9.17
CA VAL A 63 -4.21 0.96 -8.11
C VAL A 63 -2.78 0.48 -8.36
N LEU A 64 -2.60 -0.81 -8.64
CA LEU A 64 -1.26 -1.38 -8.84
C LEU A 64 -0.55 -0.80 -10.06
N GLU A 65 -1.26 -0.61 -11.17
CA GLU A 65 -0.68 0.02 -12.36
C GLU A 65 -0.20 1.44 -12.09
N ARG A 66 -0.97 2.21 -11.34
CA ARG A 66 -0.61 3.59 -11.00
C ARG A 66 0.55 3.65 -10.03
N ILE A 67 0.60 2.70 -9.09
CA ILE A 67 1.69 2.62 -8.12
C ILE A 67 3.02 2.33 -8.82
N VAL A 68 3.05 1.37 -9.74
CA VAL A 68 4.29 1.02 -10.42
C VAL A 68 4.82 2.15 -11.29
N ARG A 69 3.96 3.06 -11.75
CA ARG A 69 4.37 4.26 -12.48
C ARG A 69 5.13 5.27 -11.62
N LEU A 70 4.99 5.18 -10.30
CA LEU A 70 5.77 6.02 -9.38
C LEU A 70 7.21 5.54 -9.22
N SER A 71 7.54 4.42 -9.83
CA SER A 71 8.87 3.81 -9.80
C SER A 71 9.46 3.67 -8.40
N PRO A 72 8.71 3.12 -7.44
CA PRO A 72 9.25 2.94 -6.10
C PRO A 72 10.35 1.90 -6.11
N ARG A 73 11.22 1.94 -5.11
CA ARG A 73 12.26 0.94 -4.92
C ARG A 73 11.70 -0.34 -4.33
N ARG A 74 10.63 -0.22 -3.57
CA ARG A 74 9.98 -1.35 -2.91
C ARG A 74 8.50 -1.04 -2.69
N ILE A 75 7.69 -2.08 -2.76
CA ILE A 75 6.28 -2.04 -2.36
C ILE A 75 6.11 -2.98 -1.17
N ALA A 76 5.55 -2.47 -0.07
CA ALA A 76 5.15 -3.28 1.08
C ALA A 76 3.61 -3.36 1.07
N TYR A 77 3.09 -4.56 1.27
CA TYR A 77 1.66 -4.83 1.13
C TYR A 77 1.19 -5.58 2.37
N VAL A 78 0.27 -4.98 3.12
CA VAL A 78 -0.37 -5.61 4.27
C VAL A 78 -1.71 -6.17 3.81
N SER A 79 -1.91 -7.48 3.93
CA SER A 79 -3.11 -8.15 3.42
C SER A 79 -3.81 -8.92 4.52
N CYS A 80 -5.13 -8.83 4.57
CA CYS A 80 -5.98 -9.69 5.38
C CYS A 80 -6.73 -10.74 4.53
N GLY A 81 -6.51 -10.76 3.21
CA GLY A 81 -7.19 -11.68 2.29
C GLY A 81 -6.21 -12.46 1.43
N PRO A 82 -5.93 -13.75 1.75
CA PRO A 82 -4.95 -14.54 0.99
C PRO A 82 -5.28 -14.68 -0.50
N ALA A 83 -6.55 -14.83 -0.85
CA ALA A 83 -6.96 -14.99 -2.25
C ALA A 83 -6.74 -13.71 -3.05
N SER A 84 -7.09 -12.55 -2.50
CA SER A 84 -6.87 -11.27 -3.17
C SER A 84 -5.39 -10.91 -3.23
N LEU A 85 -4.62 -11.26 -2.20
CA LEU A 85 -3.18 -11.09 -2.24
C LEU A 85 -2.57 -11.91 -3.37
N GLY A 86 -2.97 -13.18 -3.53
CA GLY A 86 -2.47 -14.03 -4.63
C GLY A 86 -2.76 -13.43 -6.00
N ARG A 87 -3.95 -12.86 -6.19
CA ARG A 87 -4.30 -12.18 -7.43
C ARG A 87 -3.42 -10.95 -7.66
N ASP A 88 -3.21 -10.14 -6.62
CA ASP A 88 -2.38 -8.93 -6.74
C ASP A 88 -0.90 -9.28 -6.96
N VAL A 89 -0.41 -10.37 -6.36
CA VAL A 89 0.95 -10.88 -6.64
C VAL A 89 1.12 -11.18 -8.12
N ARG A 90 0.13 -11.84 -8.74
CA ARG A 90 0.17 -12.14 -10.17
C ARG A 90 0.13 -10.89 -11.03
N LEU A 91 -0.69 -9.91 -10.65
CA LEU A 91 -0.75 -8.62 -11.34
C LEU A 91 0.58 -7.90 -11.28
N LEU A 92 1.18 -7.84 -10.11
CA LEU A 92 2.49 -7.21 -9.93
C LEU A 92 3.58 -7.92 -10.71
N SER A 93 3.53 -9.26 -10.76
CA SER A 93 4.47 -10.03 -11.58
C SER A 93 4.41 -9.63 -13.05
N LYS A 94 3.21 -9.45 -13.58
CA LYS A 94 3.02 -9.00 -14.97
C LYS A 94 3.52 -7.58 -15.20
N LEU A 95 3.53 -6.77 -14.16
CA LEU A 95 4.00 -5.38 -14.22
C LEU A 95 5.49 -5.24 -13.95
N GLY A 96 6.21 -6.35 -13.81
CA GLY A 96 7.66 -6.35 -13.62
C GLY A 96 8.12 -6.33 -12.18
N TRP A 97 7.30 -6.84 -11.26
CA TRP A 97 7.60 -6.85 -9.82
C TRP A 97 7.63 -8.27 -9.28
N THR A 98 8.58 -8.54 -8.39
CA THR A 98 8.79 -9.86 -7.79
C THR A 98 8.47 -9.82 -6.30
N LEU A 99 7.70 -10.81 -5.83
CA LEU A 99 7.51 -11.04 -4.41
C LEU A 99 8.83 -11.50 -3.81
N THR A 100 9.40 -10.72 -2.90
CA THR A 100 10.71 -11.01 -2.31
C THR A 100 10.61 -11.50 -0.87
N SER A 101 9.50 -11.24 -0.18
CA SER A 101 9.31 -11.73 1.17
C SER A 101 7.81 -11.81 1.47
N LEU A 102 7.44 -12.81 2.25
CA LEU A 102 6.07 -13.00 2.70
C LEU A 102 6.10 -13.51 4.13
N ARG A 103 5.45 -12.78 5.03
CA ARG A 103 5.29 -13.17 6.43
C ARG A 103 3.83 -13.20 6.78
N ALA A 104 3.41 -14.24 7.48
CA ALA A 104 2.05 -14.39 7.96
C ALA A 104 2.03 -14.24 9.48
N PHE A 105 1.07 -13.49 9.97
CA PHE A 105 0.88 -13.24 11.39
C PHE A 105 -0.51 -13.66 11.80
N ASP A 106 -0.61 -14.55 12.79
CA ASP A 106 -1.89 -14.96 13.36
C ASP A 106 -2.22 -14.00 14.51
N MET A 107 -2.90 -12.91 14.17
CA MET A 107 -3.19 -11.83 15.11
C MET A 107 -4.28 -12.22 16.11
N PHE A 108 -5.16 -13.15 15.74
CA PHE A 108 -6.31 -13.56 16.54
C PHE A 108 -6.46 -15.07 16.47
N PRO A 109 -5.81 -15.83 17.40
CA PRO A 109 -5.78 -17.30 17.32
C PRO A 109 -7.14 -17.98 17.33
N THR A 110 -8.17 -17.30 17.88
CA THR A 110 -9.54 -17.85 17.94
C THR A 110 -10.36 -17.51 16.70
N THR A 111 -9.82 -16.74 15.77
CA THR A 111 -10.46 -16.40 14.51
C THR A 111 -9.57 -16.85 13.36
N HIS A 112 -10.15 -16.98 12.17
CA HIS A 112 -9.38 -17.39 10.99
C HIS A 112 -8.75 -16.20 10.26
N HIS A 113 -8.53 -15.09 10.96
CA HIS A 113 -7.90 -13.90 10.39
C HIS A 113 -6.40 -13.99 10.47
N VAL A 114 -5.77 -14.05 9.30
CA VAL A 114 -4.31 -14.05 9.17
C VAL A 114 -3.92 -12.78 8.42
N GLU A 115 -3.08 -11.96 9.03
CA GLU A 115 -2.47 -10.81 8.38
C GLU A 115 -1.18 -11.25 7.70
N CYS A 116 -1.00 -10.82 6.47
CA CYS A 116 0.22 -11.10 5.71
C CYS A 116 0.93 -9.81 5.39
N LEU A 117 2.25 -9.80 5.53
CA LEU A 117 3.09 -8.72 5.05
C LEU A 117 3.93 -9.24 3.89
N ALA A 118 3.69 -8.67 2.72
CA ALA A 118 4.41 -9.03 1.51
C ALA A 118 5.28 -7.86 1.06
N THR A 119 6.49 -8.12 0.61
CA THR A 119 7.34 -7.11 0.00
C THR A 119 7.65 -7.50 -1.44
N PHE A 120 7.71 -6.48 -2.29
CA PHE A 120 7.96 -6.64 -3.71
C PHE A 120 9.07 -5.71 -4.13
N ASP A 121 9.95 -6.21 -4.97
CA ASP A 121 11.02 -5.43 -5.59
C ASP A 121 10.88 -5.50 -7.11
N PRO A 122 11.35 -4.48 -7.85
CA PRO A 122 11.34 -4.57 -9.31
C PRO A 122 12.17 -5.76 -9.81
N HIS A 123 11.75 -6.34 -10.94
CA HIS A 123 12.55 -7.37 -11.57
C HIS A 123 13.93 -6.81 -11.92
N HIS A 124 14.96 -7.60 -11.67
CA HIS A 124 16.32 -7.29 -12.08
C HIS A 124 16.63 -8.11 -13.34
N ASP A 125 17.06 -7.42 -14.36
CA ASP A 125 17.54 -8.07 -15.59
C ASP A 125 19.01 -8.48 -15.46
#